data_a27268c7b556a13ce013fbd6ff2eeb07
#
_entry.id   a27268c7b556a13ce013fbd6ff2eeb07
#
_cell.length_a   1.000
_cell.length_b   1.000
_cell.length_c   1.000
_cell.angle_alpha   90.00
_cell.angle_beta   90.00
_cell.angle_gamma   90.00
#
_symmetry.space_group_name_H-M   'P 1'
#
loop_
_entity.id
_entity.type
_entity.pdbx_description
1 polymer ?
#
loop_
_entity_poly.entity_id
_entity_poly.type
_entity_poly.pdbx_seq_one_letter_code
_entity_poly.pdbx_strand_id
1 'polypeptide(L)'
;PLIFISFGFLFKRWGKFIYLYIVDLGISALLIFDLLYYRLYGTFPSIKFLIYPDLFNPLNKDLIFFRSRMLLFIIDLVLLPILYILFRKYTKDWYFGKVKYRVIAFLLTFLVPSGCVLGKYYLYDVKDITNGEKGFLRVAWTPTSGIFRATPLGYHFFDIYKTLVLDKDIK
;
A
#
# COMPACT_ATOMS: atom_id res chain seq x y z
N PRO A 1 1.59 -4.75 -2.38
CA PRO A 1 2.65 -4.21 -3.25
C PRO A 1 2.65 -4.84 -4.65
N LEU A 2 2.49 -6.18 -4.79
CA LEU A 2 2.57 -6.88 -6.07
C LEU A 2 1.62 -6.34 -7.14
N ILE A 3 0.40 -5.95 -6.75
CA ILE A 3 -0.58 -5.35 -7.67
C ILE A 3 -0.03 -4.05 -8.29
N PHE A 4 0.65 -3.21 -7.51
CA PHE A 4 1.27 -1.99 -8.02
C PHE A 4 2.47 -2.30 -8.92
N ILE A 5 3.29 -3.26 -8.54
CA ILE A 5 4.46 -3.70 -9.32
C ILE A 5 4.03 -4.23 -10.69
N SER A 6 2.86 -4.89 -10.76
CA SER A 6 2.35 -5.48 -12.01
C SER A 6 2.19 -4.43 -13.12
N PHE A 7 1.69 -3.24 -12.80
CA PHE A 7 1.56 -2.16 -13.79
C PHE A 7 2.91 -1.73 -14.38
N GLY A 8 4.00 -1.91 -13.66
CA GLY A 8 5.35 -1.67 -14.16
C GLY A 8 5.69 -2.49 -15.42
N PHE A 9 5.08 -3.67 -15.62
CA PHE A 9 5.31 -4.48 -16.81
C PHE A 9 4.72 -3.86 -18.09
N LEU A 10 3.75 -2.98 -17.98
CA LEU A 10 3.15 -2.29 -19.13
C LEU A 10 4.09 -1.24 -19.73
N PHE A 11 5.01 -0.70 -18.92
CA PHE A 11 5.92 0.35 -19.37
C PHE A 11 7.19 -0.21 -20.03
N LYS A 12 7.79 0.59 -20.91
CA LYS A 12 9.12 0.32 -21.47
C LYS A 12 10.18 0.54 -20.37
N ARG A 13 11.41 0.12 -20.65
CA ARG A 13 12.55 0.11 -19.72
C ARG A 13 12.65 1.33 -18.80
N TRP A 14 12.72 2.53 -19.35
CA TRP A 14 12.80 3.77 -18.57
C TRP A 14 11.49 4.09 -17.84
N GLY A 15 10.36 3.95 -18.53
CA GLY A 15 9.05 4.18 -17.92
C GLY A 15 8.76 3.20 -16.77
N LYS A 16 9.21 1.95 -16.88
CA LYS A 16 9.10 0.96 -15.79
C LYS A 16 9.86 1.44 -14.55
N PHE A 17 11.10 1.89 -14.71
CA PHE A 17 11.89 2.36 -13.57
C PHE A 17 11.25 3.60 -12.93
N ILE A 18 10.89 4.60 -13.74
CA ILE A 18 10.25 5.83 -13.25
C ILE A 18 8.94 5.50 -12.53
N TYR A 19 8.11 4.63 -13.11
CA TYR A 19 6.86 4.22 -12.50
C TYR A 19 7.10 3.53 -11.14
N LEU A 20 7.99 2.55 -11.08
CA LEU A 20 8.28 1.83 -9.84
C LEU A 20 8.87 2.76 -8.78
N TYR A 21 9.72 3.71 -9.17
CA TYR A 21 10.29 4.70 -8.26
C TYR A 21 9.23 5.64 -7.68
N ILE A 22 8.27 6.10 -8.51
CA ILE A 22 7.15 6.94 -8.04
C ILE A 22 6.26 6.15 -7.08
N VAL A 23 5.95 4.90 -7.40
CA VAL A 23 5.15 4.02 -6.52
C VAL A 23 5.86 3.80 -5.19
N ASP A 24 7.16 3.51 -5.21
CA ASP A 24 7.98 3.31 -4.01
C ASP A 24 8.03 4.56 -3.14
N LEU A 25 8.25 5.72 -3.76
CA LEU A 25 8.20 7.02 -3.07
C LEU A 25 6.84 7.27 -2.41
N GLY A 26 5.74 6.98 -3.10
CA GLY A 26 4.40 7.10 -2.56
C GLY A 26 4.16 6.17 -1.36
N ILE A 27 4.58 4.92 -1.46
CA ILE A 27 4.46 3.93 -0.38
C ILE A 27 5.32 4.34 0.82
N SER A 28 6.56 4.75 0.61
CA SER A 28 7.47 5.17 1.68
C SER A 28 6.95 6.42 2.40
N ALA A 29 6.43 7.39 1.66
CA ALA A 29 5.80 8.58 2.24
C ALA A 29 4.58 8.22 3.10
N LEU A 30 3.72 7.31 2.62
CA LEU A 30 2.55 6.84 3.35
C LEU A 30 2.97 6.10 4.63
N LEU A 31 3.96 5.22 4.58
CA LEU A 31 4.45 4.48 5.75
C LEU A 31 5.10 5.42 6.80
N ILE A 32 5.83 6.44 6.36
CA ILE A 32 6.40 7.46 7.27
C ILE A 32 5.26 8.25 7.93
N PHE A 33 4.26 8.66 7.16
CA PHE A 33 3.08 9.35 7.68
C PHE A 33 2.32 8.50 8.70
N ASP A 34 2.05 7.24 8.39
CA ASP A 34 1.42 6.27 9.29
C ASP A 34 2.19 6.14 10.61
N LEU A 35 3.52 6.01 10.51
CA LEU A 35 4.38 5.86 11.69
C LEU A 35 4.41 7.13 12.55
N LEU A 36 4.46 8.30 11.94
CA LEU A 36 4.38 9.58 12.64
C LEU A 36 3.04 9.73 13.34
N TYR A 37 1.95 9.44 12.62
CA TYR A 37 0.60 9.52 13.14
C TYR A 37 0.39 8.54 14.31
N TYR A 38 0.83 7.28 14.14
CA TYR A 38 0.73 6.27 15.20
C TYR A 38 1.49 6.69 16.46
N ARG A 39 2.63 7.33 16.32
CA ARG A 39 3.39 7.83 17.48
C ARG A 39 2.70 8.98 18.21
N LEU A 40 1.97 9.83 17.50
CA LEU A 40 1.26 10.97 18.08
C LEU A 40 -0.04 10.55 18.75
N TYR A 41 -0.78 9.64 18.11
CA TYR A 41 -2.16 9.35 18.49
C TYR A 41 -2.40 7.91 18.95
N GLY A 42 -1.40 7.03 18.90
CA GLY A 42 -1.53 5.62 19.25
C GLY A 42 -2.42 4.81 18.28
N THR A 43 -2.83 5.42 17.18
CA THR A 43 -3.71 4.80 16.16
C THR A 43 -3.22 5.16 14.76
N PHE A 44 -3.78 4.52 13.73
CA PHE A 44 -3.44 4.82 12.33
C PHE A 44 -4.42 5.83 11.74
N PRO A 45 -3.95 6.68 10.79
CA PRO A 45 -4.79 7.70 10.18
C PRO A 45 -5.89 7.08 9.34
N SER A 46 -7.09 7.65 9.43
CA SER A 46 -8.20 7.37 8.53
C SER A 46 -8.30 8.45 7.46
N ILE A 47 -8.78 8.08 6.27
CA ILE A 47 -9.07 9.04 5.19
C ILE A 47 -10.11 10.08 5.61
N LYS A 48 -10.91 9.79 6.64
CA LYS A 48 -11.86 10.76 7.21
C LYS A 48 -11.20 12.06 7.64
N PHE A 49 -9.92 12.02 8.07
CA PHE A 49 -9.18 13.22 8.43
C PHE A 49 -8.86 14.13 7.22
N LEU A 50 -8.76 13.56 6.02
CA LEU A 50 -8.61 14.34 4.80
C LEU A 50 -9.93 14.98 4.35
N ILE A 51 -11.05 14.31 4.64
CA ILE A 51 -12.39 14.80 4.30
C ILE A 51 -12.88 15.82 5.34
N TYR A 52 -12.53 15.61 6.61
CA TYR A 52 -12.88 16.44 7.74
C TYR A 52 -11.61 16.90 8.47
N PRO A 53 -10.91 17.94 7.97
CA PRO A 53 -9.65 18.43 8.56
C PRO A 53 -9.77 18.88 10.02
N ASP A 54 -10.95 19.31 10.43
CA ASP A 54 -11.23 19.74 11.81
C ASP A 54 -11.07 18.61 12.84
N LEU A 55 -11.16 17.35 12.39
CA LEU A 55 -10.87 16.18 13.22
C LEU A 55 -9.37 15.98 13.46
N PHE A 56 -8.54 16.65 12.66
CA PHE A 56 -7.10 16.63 12.77
C PHE A 56 -6.61 17.79 13.63
N ASN A 57 -6.66 17.64 14.95
CA ASN A 57 -6.03 18.59 15.86
C ASN A 57 -4.70 17.99 16.36
N PRO A 58 -3.54 18.47 15.91
CA PRO A 58 -2.25 18.00 16.41
C PRO A 58 -2.07 18.47 17.87
N LEU A 59 -2.32 17.56 18.79
CA LEU A 59 -2.25 17.80 20.25
C LEU A 59 -0.88 18.31 20.72
N ASN A 60 0.18 18.07 19.94
CA ASN A 60 1.51 18.53 20.32
C ASN A 60 2.43 18.57 19.10
N LYS A 61 2.69 19.75 18.57
CA LYS A 61 3.58 19.98 17.41
C LYS A 61 5.02 19.56 17.70
N ASP A 62 5.42 19.58 18.98
CA ASP A 62 6.79 19.27 19.42
C ASP A 62 7.11 17.76 19.38
N LEU A 63 6.10 16.91 19.22
CA LEU A 63 6.28 15.45 19.12
C LEU A 63 6.58 14.97 17.69
N ILE A 64 6.57 15.85 16.70
CA ILE A 64 6.95 15.52 15.31
C ILE A 64 8.47 15.49 15.19
N PHE A 65 9.14 14.63 15.96
CA PHE A 65 10.56 14.40 15.80
C PHE A 65 10.83 13.31 14.79
N PHE A 66 11.55 13.68 13.73
CA PHE A 66 12.07 12.73 12.77
C PHE A 66 13.15 11.87 13.45
N ARG A 67 12.85 10.62 13.71
CA ARG A 67 13.78 9.71 14.37
C ARG A 67 14.63 9.00 13.31
N SER A 68 15.90 8.74 13.60
CA SER A 68 16.83 8.07 12.69
C SER A 68 16.31 6.73 12.14
N ARG A 69 15.45 6.02 12.89
CA ARG A 69 14.78 4.79 12.39
C ARG A 69 13.84 5.03 11.21
N MET A 70 13.32 6.23 11.01
CA MET A 70 12.50 6.58 9.85
C MET A 70 13.32 6.67 8.57
N LEU A 71 14.63 6.89 8.69
CA LEU A 71 15.55 6.85 7.55
C LEU A 71 15.55 5.48 6.86
N LEU A 72 15.19 4.40 7.57
CA LEU A 72 15.07 3.06 6.98
C LEU A 72 14.05 3.01 5.84
N PHE A 73 12.98 3.82 5.90
CA PHE A 73 11.97 3.90 4.83
C PHE A 73 12.40 4.78 3.65
N ILE A 74 13.53 5.49 3.80
CA ILE A 74 14.07 6.35 2.74
C ILE A 74 15.28 5.68 2.07
N ILE A 75 15.85 4.66 2.72
CA ILE A 75 17.08 4.02 2.26
C ILE A 75 16.90 3.34 0.90
N ASP A 76 15.74 2.74 0.66
CA ASP A 76 15.35 2.11 -0.60
C ASP A 76 15.20 3.15 -1.71
N LEU A 77 14.66 4.34 -1.42
CA LEU A 77 14.58 5.45 -2.37
C LEU A 77 15.95 5.92 -2.87
N VAL A 78 16.99 5.79 -2.04
CA VAL A 78 18.37 6.11 -2.42
C VAL A 78 19.04 4.91 -3.11
N LEU A 79 18.83 3.70 -2.58
CA LEU A 79 19.43 2.48 -3.13
C LEU A 79 18.90 2.11 -4.50
N LEU A 80 17.61 2.28 -4.76
CA LEU A 80 17.00 1.92 -6.04
C LEU A 80 17.65 2.61 -7.25
N PRO A 81 17.82 3.95 -7.29
CA PRO A 81 18.50 4.59 -8.41
C PRO A 81 19.98 4.19 -8.51
N ILE A 82 20.68 4.00 -7.39
CA ILE A 82 22.07 3.55 -7.38
C ILE A 82 22.15 2.14 -7.98
N LEU A 83 21.35 1.19 -7.50
CA LEU A 83 21.30 -0.16 -8.03
C LEU A 83 20.89 -0.19 -9.52
N TYR A 84 19.93 0.68 -9.92
CA TYR A 84 19.55 0.78 -11.31
C TYR A 84 20.71 1.24 -12.20
N ILE A 85 21.50 2.23 -11.75
CA ILE A 85 22.66 2.73 -12.51
C ILE A 85 23.74 1.63 -12.59
N LEU A 86 24.04 0.96 -11.49
CA LEU A 86 25.05 -0.09 -11.41
C LEU A 86 24.67 -1.30 -12.29
N PHE A 87 23.42 -1.74 -12.22
CA PHE A 87 22.96 -2.91 -12.94
C PHE A 87 22.36 -2.62 -14.32
N ARG A 88 22.32 -1.36 -14.74
CA ARG A 88 21.76 -0.94 -16.03
C ARG A 88 22.36 -1.70 -17.22
N LYS A 89 23.65 -2.01 -17.15
CA LYS A 89 24.37 -2.75 -18.19
C LYS A 89 23.86 -4.20 -18.27
N TYR A 90 23.67 -4.83 -17.13
CA TYR A 90 23.21 -6.23 -17.02
C TYR A 90 21.71 -6.39 -17.25
N THR A 91 20.91 -5.38 -16.92
CA THR A 91 19.44 -5.43 -17.10
C THR A 91 19.02 -5.06 -18.53
N LYS A 92 19.97 -4.76 -19.42
CA LYS A 92 19.67 -4.43 -20.82
C LYS A 92 18.89 -5.55 -21.52
N ASP A 93 19.22 -6.81 -21.21
CA ASP A 93 18.63 -7.99 -21.84
C ASP A 93 17.40 -8.55 -21.08
N TRP A 94 17.12 -8.03 -19.89
CA TRP A 94 15.95 -8.41 -19.07
C TRP A 94 14.64 -7.72 -19.51
N TYR A 95 14.68 -7.07 -20.64
CA TYR A 95 13.51 -6.44 -21.21
C TYR A 95 12.71 -7.48 -22.02
N PHE A 96 11.49 -7.74 -21.59
CA PHE A 96 10.53 -8.49 -22.40
C PHE A 96 10.24 -7.70 -23.69
N GLY A 97 11.02 -7.95 -24.75
CA GLY A 97 11.00 -7.17 -25.99
C GLY A 97 9.64 -7.18 -26.69
N LYS A 98 8.95 -8.33 -26.66
CA LYS A 98 7.62 -8.48 -27.27
C LYS A 98 6.52 -8.06 -26.30
N VAL A 99 5.60 -7.21 -26.76
CA VAL A 99 4.43 -6.73 -25.99
C VAL A 99 3.63 -7.89 -25.38
N LYS A 100 3.49 -8.98 -26.12
CA LYS A 100 2.78 -10.20 -25.66
C LYS A 100 3.29 -10.69 -24.29
N TYR A 101 4.59 -10.83 -24.10
CA TYR A 101 5.16 -11.32 -22.85
C TYR A 101 4.99 -10.32 -21.69
N ARG A 102 5.00 -9.02 -22.00
CA ARG A 102 4.74 -7.97 -21.00
C ARG A 102 3.32 -8.02 -20.49
N VAL A 103 2.36 -8.20 -21.41
CA VAL A 103 0.94 -8.33 -21.05
C VAL A 103 0.70 -9.62 -20.25
N ILE A 104 1.31 -10.74 -20.64
CA ILE A 104 1.20 -11.99 -19.88
C ILE A 104 1.79 -11.82 -18.46
N ALA A 105 2.97 -11.22 -18.34
CA ALA A 105 3.58 -10.96 -17.04
C ALA A 105 2.70 -10.04 -16.17
N PHE A 106 2.12 -8.98 -16.77
CA PHE A 106 1.15 -8.12 -16.10
C PHE A 106 -0.05 -8.90 -15.60
N LEU A 107 -0.70 -9.67 -16.48
CA LEU A 107 -1.89 -10.44 -16.12
C LEU A 107 -1.61 -11.44 -14.99
N LEU A 108 -0.52 -12.19 -15.06
CA LEU A 108 -0.16 -13.15 -14.02
C LEU A 108 0.11 -12.46 -12.68
N THR A 109 0.94 -11.40 -12.67
CA THR A 109 1.30 -10.69 -11.44
C THR A 109 0.16 -9.84 -10.88
N PHE A 110 -0.86 -9.54 -11.66
CA PHE A 110 -2.07 -8.83 -11.22
C PHE A 110 -3.15 -9.80 -10.74
N LEU A 111 -3.49 -10.81 -11.55
CA LEU A 111 -4.61 -11.72 -11.28
C LEU A 111 -4.35 -12.64 -10.07
N VAL A 112 -3.11 -13.14 -9.91
CA VAL A 112 -2.81 -14.05 -8.80
C VAL A 112 -2.98 -13.36 -7.43
N PRO A 113 -2.35 -12.22 -7.15
CA PRO A 113 -2.56 -11.53 -5.87
C PRO A 113 -3.99 -11.04 -5.69
N SER A 114 -4.63 -10.55 -6.75
CA SER A 114 -6.02 -10.11 -6.69
C SER A 114 -6.97 -11.26 -6.37
N GLY A 115 -6.76 -12.42 -6.99
CA GLY A 115 -7.51 -13.65 -6.69
C GLY A 115 -7.31 -14.11 -5.25
N CYS A 116 -6.09 -14.03 -4.71
CA CYS A 116 -5.82 -14.35 -3.31
C CYS A 116 -6.55 -13.40 -2.35
N VAL A 117 -6.59 -12.09 -2.65
CA VAL A 117 -7.30 -11.10 -1.82
C VAL A 117 -8.80 -11.34 -1.87
N LEU A 118 -9.37 -11.51 -3.07
CA LEU A 118 -10.79 -11.81 -3.27
C LEU A 118 -11.19 -13.15 -2.63
N GLY A 119 -10.33 -14.17 -2.73
CA GLY A 119 -10.56 -15.46 -2.10
C GLY A 119 -10.59 -15.34 -0.57
N LYS A 120 -9.67 -14.60 0.04
CA LYS A 120 -9.71 -14.30 1.47
C LYS A 120 -10.99 -13.56 1.87
N TYR A 121 -11.35 -12.52 1.14
CA TYR A 121 -12.58 -11.78 1.38
C TYR A 121 -13.81 -12.71 1.33
N TYR A 122 -13.93 -13.51 0.28
CA TYR A 122 -15.05 -14.42 0.13
C TYR A 122 -15.14 -15.46 1.25
N LEU A 123 -14.00 -16.07 1.63
CA LEU A 123 -13.98 -17.11 2.67
C LEU A 123 -14.26 -16.56 4.07
N TYR A 124 -13.67 -15.42 4.42
CA TYR A 124 -13.70 -14.92 5.79
C TYR A 124 -14.79 -13.89 6.05
N ASP A 125 -15.16 -13.07 5.06
CA ASP A 125 -16.18 -12.02 5.24
C ASP A 125 -17.55 -12.41 4.68
N VAL A 126 -17.60 -13.17 3.57
CA VAL A 126 -18.87 -13.58 2.95
C VAL A 126 -19.36 -14.92 3.51
N LYS A 127 -18.52 -15.96 3.47
CA LYS A 127 -18.86 -17.28 4.04
C LYS A 127 -18.69 -17.40 5.55
N ASP A 128 -17.93 -16.49 6.14
CA ASP A 128 -17.67 -16.45 7.60
C ASP A 128 -17.27 -17.79 8.22
N ILE A 129 -16.33 -18.50 7.56
CA ILE A 129 -15.88 -19.84 7.98
C ILE A 129 -15.23 -19.89 9.37
N THR A 130 -15.01 -18.73 10.01
CA THR A 130 -14.36 -18.59 11.32
C THR A 130 -15.26 -17.94 12.37
N ASN A 131 -16.58 -17.88 12.13
CA ASN A 131 -17.55 -17.25 13.04
C ASN A 131 -17.15 -15.84 13.48
N GLY A 132 -16.66 -15.02 12.53
CA GLY A 132 -16.24 -13.64 12.78
C GLY A 132 -14.82 -13.46 13.33
N GLU A 133 -14.13 -14.52 13.79
CA GLU A 133 -12.81 -14.38 14.42
C GLU A 133 -11.71 -13.87 13.44
N LYS A 134 -11.79 -14.24 12.17
CA LYS A 134 -10.78 -13.91 11.14
C LYS A 134 -11.31 -13.05 9.99
N GLY A 135 -12.45 -12.37 10.17
CA GLY A 135 -12.99 -11.46 9.17
C GLY A 135 -11.91 -10.51 8.65
N PHE A 136 -11.78 -10.42 7.33
CA PHE A 136 -10.73 -9.62 6.69
C PHE A 136 -11.08 -8.13 6.75
N LEU A 137 -12.34 -7.79 6.53
CA LEU A 137 -12.86 -6.44 6.49
C LEU A 137 -13.85 -6.13 7.64
N ARG A 138 -14.61 -7.13 8.07
CA ARG A 138 -15.74 -6.99 8.99
C ARG A 138 -15.34 -6.80 10.45
N VAL A 139 -14.17 -7.27 10.86
CA VAL A 139 -13.77 -7.38 12.27
C VAL A 139 -12.50 -6.59 12.60
N ALA A 140 -12.21 -5.52 11.90
CA ALA A 140 -11.18 -4.58 12.34
C ALA A 140 -11.76 -3.66 13.44
N TRP A 141 -11.92 -4.18 14.65
CA TRP A 141 -12.36 -3.42 15.83
C TRP A 141 -11.44 -2.24 16.13
N THR A 142 -10.17 -2.38 15.79
CA THR A 142 -9.18 -1.32 15.93
C THR A 142 -8.38 -1.16 14.63
N PRO A 143 -7.94 0.07 14.29
CA PRO A 143 -7.06 0.31 13.14
C PRO A 143 -5.81 -0.58 13.16
N THR A 144 -5.24 -0.82 14.34
CA THR A 144 -4.06 -1.69 14.53
C THR A 144 -4.34 -3.13 14.09
N SER A 145 -5.49 -3.71 14.46
CA SER A 145 -5.86 -5.06 14.02
C SER A 145 -6.08 -5.14 12.51
N GLY A 146 -6.62 -4.08 11.90
CA GLY A 146 -6.78 -3.96 10.45
C GLY A 146 -5.44 -4.02 9.70
N ILE A 147 -4.44 -3.33 10.19
CA ILE A 147 -3.09 -3.34 9.59
C ILE A 147 -2.41 -4.71 9.69
N PHE A 148 -2.50 -5.38 10.83
CA PHE A 148 -1.96 -6.73 10.99
C PHE A 148 -2.60 -7.74 10.03
N ARG A 149 -3.87 -7.57 9.68
CA ARG A 149 -4.60 -8.49 8.80
C ARG A 149 -4.46 -8.14 7.32
N ALA A 150 -4.49 -6.86 6.99
CA ALA A 150 -4.59 -6.36 5.61
C ALA A 150 -3.30 -5.71 5.09
N THR A 151 -2.26 -5.56 5.89
CA THR A 151 -1.09 -4.68 5.66
C THR A 151 -1.47 -3.19 5.68
N PRO A 152 -0.52 -2.24 5.85
CA PRO A 152 -0.84 -0.81 5.85
C PRO A 152 -1.58 -0.36 4.57
N LEU A 153 -1.10 -0.77 3.40
CA LEU A 153 -1.78 -0.46 2.14
C LEU A 153 -3.19 -1.03 2.06
N GLY A 154 -3.38 -2.27 2.48
CA GLY A 154 -4.70 -2.91 2.51
C GLY A 154 -5.64 -2.22 3.47
N TYR A 155 -5.14 -1.77 4.63
CA TYR A 155 -5.91 -0.99 5.59
C TYR A 155 -6.42 0.31 4.97
N HIS A 156 -5.56 1.10 4.31
CA HIS A 156 -5.97 2.34 3.68
C HIS A 156 -6.96 2.13 2.54
N PHE A 157 -6.78 1.10 1.72
CA PHE A 157 -7.79 0.75 0.70
C PHE A 157 -9.15 0.45 1.31
N PHE A 158 -9.16 -0.31 2.40
CA PHE A 158 -10.40 -0.63 3.09
C PHE A 158 -11.04 0.60 3.74
N ASP A 159 -10.24 1.45 4.38
CA ASP A 159 -10.71 2.68 5.01
C ASP A 159 -11.34 3.64 3.98
N ILE A 160 -10.71 3.76 2.80
CA ILE A 160 -11.27 4.48 1.64
C ILE A 160 -12.62 3.87 1.24
N TYR A 161 -12.67 2.56 1.03
CA TYR A 161 -13.88 1.86 0.64
C TYR A 161 -15.01 2.06 1.67
N LYS A 162 -14.70 1.86 2.95
CA LYS A 162 -15.66 2.06 4.04
C LYS A 162 -16.19 3.49 4.06
N THR A 163 -15.31 4.47 3.98
CA THR A 163 -15.70 5.90 4.07
C THR A 163 -16.48 6.36 2.85
N LEU A 164 -16.12 5.93 1.64
CA LEU A 164 -16.76 6.39 0.41
C LEU A 164 -18.01 5.60 0.02
N VAL A 165 -18.09 4.33 0.42
CA VAL A 165 -19.18 3.45 -0.01
C VAL A 165 -20.13 3.14 1.16
N LEU A 166 -19.61 2.60 2.26
CA LEU A 166 -20.47 2.11 3.35
C LEU A 166 -21.02 3.24 4.22
N ASP A 167 -20.25 4.29 4.51
CA ASP A 167 -20.68 5.38 5.38
C ASP A 167 -21.61 6.38 4.66
N LYS A 168 -21.79 6.27 3.34
CA LYS A 168 -22.78 7.07 2.59
C LYS A 168 -24.23 6.67 2.86
N ASP A 169 -24.44 5.42 3.24
CA ASP A 169 -25.79 4.89 3.49
C ASP A 169 -26.31 5.19 4.91
N ILE A 170 -25.53 5.93 5.72
CA ILE A 170 -25.87 6.26 7.13
C ILE A 170 -26.33 7.74 7.30
N LYS A 171 -26.58 8.45 6.20
CA LYS A 171 -27.12 9.82 6.26
C LYS A 171 -28.61 9.86 6.06
#